data_80fc5d669ce437cb42c8d8cbf6f0c64d
#
_entry.id   80fc5d669ce437cb42c8d8cbf6f0c64d
#
_cell.length_a   1.000
_cell.length_b   1.000
_cell.length_c   1.000
_cell.angle_alpha   90.00
_cell.angle_beta   90.00
_cell.angle_gamma   90.00
#
_symmetry.space_group_name_H-M   'P 1'
#
loop_
_entity.id
_entity.type
_entity.pdbx_description
1 polymer ?
#
loop_
_entity_poly.entity_id
_entity_poly.type
_entity_poly.pdbx_seq_one_letter_code
_entity_poly.pdbx_strand_id
1 'polypeptide(L)'
;MLTPRQKTLALLTLCLAFLTPFPARAAAPVQPHNPVVFIHGYNADPGVWGGLREDMRAAGYADSELFSWGYDTHRSVNEVVAGQLGAYVDQVRRQTGAAKVDIVAHSLGSLVGRWYVKFGGGTATVDHWVSLAGPNHGTSTAWACALWDQACRDMTPGSYVVKNLNAGDETPGAVKYATFWSNCDEVVNPDDSVPLAGATNTPVGCIKHNDLLGDDATSAGVRAFLAS
;
A
#
# COMPACT_ATOMS: atom_id res chain seq x y z
N MET A 1 16.00 87.88 32.54
CA MET A 1 15.94 87.30 31.17
C MET A 1 15.65 85.82 31.31
N LEU A 2 14.43 85.41 31.04
CA LEU A 2 13.94 84.03 31.26
C LEU A 2 13.76 83.37 29.86
N THR A 3 14.46 82.30 29.60
CA THR A 3 14.35 81.49 28.37
C THR A 3 13.15 80.50 28.48
N PRO A 4 12.35 80.29 27.39
CA PRO A 4 11.19 79.44 27.46
C PRO A 4 11.57 77.95 27.30
N ARG A 5 10.95 77.09 28.12
CA ARG A 5 10.99 75.61 28.04
C ARG A 5 10.19 75.14 26.84
N GLN A 6 10.82 74.39 25.95
CA GLN A 6 10.18 73.61 24.93
C GLN A 6 9.53 72.35 25.57
N LYS A 7 8.23 72.19 25.38
CA LYS A 7 7.49 70.98 25.74
C LYS A 7 7.50 70.03 24.52
N THR A 8 8.19 68.92 24.62
CA THR A 8 8.19 67.85 23.62
C THR A 8 6.94 66.97 23.85
N LEU A 9 6.02 66.95 22.88
CA LEU A 9 4.84 66.12 22.90
C LEU A 9 5.21 64.77 22.25
N ALA A 10 5.25 63.68 23.02
CA ALA A 10 5.45 62.34 22.52
C ALA A 10 4.11 61.77 22.02
N LEU A 11 4.02 61.54 20.71
CA LEU A 11 2.88 60.86 20.09
C LEU A 11 3.08 59.36 20.30
N LEU A 12 2.22 58.76 21.13
CA LEU A 12 2.15 57.28 21.27
C LEU A 12 1.29 56.74 20.14
N THR A 13 1.93 56.10 19.12
CA THR A 13 1.21 55.41 18.05
C THR A 13 0.80 54.02 18.52
N LEU A 14 -0.48 53.83 18.79
CA LEU A 14 -1.08 52.56 19.17
C LEU A 14 -1.25 51.69 17.92
N CYS A 15 -0.37 50.69 17.69
CA CYS A 15 -0.56 49.70 16.65
C CYS A 15 -1.60 48.66 17.08
N LEU A 16 -2.85 48.80 16.58
CA LEU A 16 -3.83 47.71 16.67
C LEU A 16 -3.44 46.59 15.69
N ALA A 17 -2.91 45.51 16.20
CA ALA A 17 -2.73 44.26 15.42
C ALA A 17 -4.10 43.60 15.21
N PHE A 18 -4.61 43.67 13.99
CA PHE A 18 -5.79 42.91 13.57
C PHE A 18 -5.40 41.43 13.48
N LEU A 19 -5.76 40.63 14.50
CA LEU A 19 -5.75 39.17 14.45
C LEU A 19 -6.86 38.71 13.50
N THR A 20 -6.51 38.50 12.23
CA THR A 20 -7.42 37.83 11.30
C THR A 20 -7.55 36.36 11.72
N PRO A 21 -8.76 35.85 12.00
CA PRO A 21 -8.94 34.45 12.29
C PRO A 21 -8.55 33.64 11.03
N PHE A 22 -7.61 32.69 11.19
CA PHE A 22 -7.35 31.71 10.15
C PHE A 22 -8.64 30.94 9.87
N PRO A 23 -9.05 30.76 8.60
CA PRO A 23 -10.19 29.93 8.30
C PRO A 23 -9.92 28.51 8.80
N ALA A 24 -10.78 28.00 9.68
CA ALA A 24 -10.74 26.60 10.09
C ALA A 24 -10.84 25.75 8.83
N ARG A 25 -9.81 24.93 8.56
CA ARG A 25 -9.84 23.96 7.48
C ARG A 25 -10.97 22.98 7.77
N ALA A 26 -11.99 22.98 6.92
CA ALA A 26 -13.06 21.99 7.03
C ALA A 26 -12.43 20.60 7.05
N ALA A 27 -12.83 19.75 8.01
CA ALA A 27 -12.42 18.35 8.02
C ALA A 27 -12.83 17.72 6.68
N ALA A 28 -11.91 16.98 6.04
CA ALA A 28 -12.29 16.23 4.85
C ALA A 28 -13.46 15.29 5.20
N PRO A 29 -14.44 15.11 4.30
CA PRO A 29 -15.53 14.18 4.55
C PRO A 29 -14.93 12.80 4.85
N VAL A 30 -15.46 12.13 5.88
CA VAL A 30 -15.07 10.75 6.21
C VAL A 30 -15.46 9.90 5.01
N GLN A 31 -14.49 9.28 4.35
CA GLN A 31 -14.72 8.41 3.22
C GLN A 31 -15.38 7.11 3.72
N PRO A 32 -16.39 6.57 3.04
CA PRO A 32 -17.04 5.34 3.44
C PRO A 32 -16.12 4.10 3.33
N HIS A 33 -15.06 4.18 2.52
CA HIS A 33 -14.07 3.13 2.31
C HIS A 33 -12.68 3.60 2.77
N ASN A 34 -11.85 2.67 3.19
CA ASN A 34 -10.42 2.97 3.30
C ASN A 34 -9.84 3.27 1.91
N PRO A 35 -8.90 4.20 1.78
CA PRO A 35 -8.16 4.34 0.54
C PRO A 35 -7.37 3.07 0.24
N VAL A 36 -7.40 2.62 -1.02
CA VAL A 36 -6.73 1.40 -1.48
C VAL A 36 -5.41 1.74 -2.13
N VAL A 37 -4.33 1.14 -1.64
CA VAL A 37 -2.99 1.22 -2.23
C VAL A 37 -2.72 -0.06 -3.03
N PHE A 38 -2.55 0.09 -4.34
CA PHE A 38 -2.25 -1.00 -5.26
C PHE A 38 -0.74 -1.11 -5.48
N ILE A 39 -0.18 -2.31 -5.37
CA ILE A 39 1.26 -2.60 -5.49
C ILE A 39 1.45 -3.62 -6.61
N HIS A 40 1.99 -3.18 -7.75
CA HIS A 40 2.21 -4.05 -8.91
C HIS A 40 3.35 -5.07 -8.70
N GLY A 41 3.45 -6.03 -9.61
CA GLY A 41 4.47 -7.07 -9.60
C GLY A 41 5.76 -6.70 -10.33
N TYR A 42 6.64 -7.70 -10.45
CA TYR A 42 7.91 -7.63 -11.18
C TYR A 42 7.69 -7.26 -12.66
N ASN A 43 8.52 -6.39 -13.21
CA ASN A 43 8.43 -5.91 -14.60
C ASN A 43 7.10 -5.23 -14.97
N ALA A 44 6.32 -4.80 -14.01
CA ALA A 44 5.06 -4.13 -14.22
C ALA A 44 5.11 -2.65 -13.80
N ASP A 45 4.03 -1.95 -14.00
CA ASP A 45 3.84 -0.55 -13.64
C ASP A 45 2.42 -0.32 -13.05
N PRO A 46 2.13 0.87 -12.50
CA PRO A 46 0.81 1.19 -11.92
C PRO A 46 -0.39 1.01 -12.85
N GLY A 47 -0.19 1.00 -14.16
CA GLY A 47 -1.25 0.88 -15.17
C GLY A 47 -1.94 -0.49 -15.18
N VAL A 48 -1.29 -1.54 -14.67
CA VAL A 48 -1.87 -2.90 -14.59
C VAL A 48 -3.16 -2.97 -13.77
N TRP A 49 -3.41 -1.99 -12.92
CA TRP A 49 -4.58 -1.92 -12.04
C TRP A 49 -5.82 -1.30 -12.68
N GLY A 50 -5.76 -0.93 -13.99
CA GLY A 50 -6.83 -0.22 -14.69
C GLY A 50 -8.19 -0.91 -14.56
N GLY A 51 -8.27 -2.22 -14.83
CA GLY A 51 -9.50 -3.01 -14.75
C GLY A 51 -10.07 -3.05 -13.34
N LEU A 52 -9.28 -3.49 -12.34
CA LEU A 52 -9.75 -3.57 -10.96
C LEU A 52 -10.19 -2.21 -10.39
N ARG A 53 -9.48 -1.13 -10.76
CA ARG A 53 -9.90 0.24 -10.37
C ARG A 53 -11.23 0.65 -10.99
N GLU A 54 -11.51 0.24 -12.23
CA GLU A 54 -12.80 0.48 -12.87
C GLU A 54 -13.92 -0.27 -12.14
N ASP A 55 -13.71 -1.52 -11.80
CA ASP A 55 -14.64 -2.33 -11.03
C ASP A 55 -14.89 -1.74 -9.63
N MET A 56 -13.85 -1.20 -8.97
CA MET A 56 -14.00 -0.53 -7.68
C MET A 56 -14.82 0.75 -7.80
N ARG A 57 -14.61 1.56 -8.87
CA ARG A 57 -15.45 2.72 -9.12
C ARG A 57 -16.91 2.33 -9.31
N ALA A 58 -17.16 1.27 -10.09
CA ALA A 58 -18.50 0.73 -10.26
C ALA A 58 -19.13 0.24 -8.95
N ALA A 59 -18.30 -0.18 -7.98
CA ALA A 59 -18.70 -0.56 -6.64
C ALA A 59 -18.81 0.61 -5.64
N GLY A 60 -18.61 1.85 -6.09
CA GLY A 60 -18.80 3.07 -5.28
C GLY A 60 -17.55 3.74 -4.72
N TYR A 61 -16.34 3.22 -5.02
CA TYR A 61 -15.11 3.91 -4.65
C TYR A 61 -14.91 5.17 -5.48
N ALA A 62 -14.51 6.26 -4.85
CA ALA A 62 -14.09 7.45 -5.56
C ALA A 62 -12.67 7.29 -6.12
N ASP A 63 -12.33 7.99 -7.22
CA ASP A 63 -10.95 8.01 -7.74
C ASP A 63 -9.93 8.47 -6.71
N SER A 64 -10.34 9.36 -5.81
CA SER A 64 -9.52 9.86 -4.71
C SER A 64 -9.25 8.85 -3.59
N GLU A 65 -9.85 7.66 -3.65
CA GLU A 65 -9.62 6.54 -2.74
C GLU A 65 -8.74 5.45 -3.36
N LEU A 66 -8.37 5.54 -4.66
CA LEU A 66 -7.68 4.50 -5.40
C LEU A 66 -6.27 4.96 -5.82
N PHE A 67 -5.24 4.41 -5.20
CA PHE A 67 -3.84 4.83 -5.32
C PHE A 67 -2.97 3.72 -5.89
N SER A 68 -2.55 3.83 -7.14
CA SER A 68 -1.61 2.89 -7.75
C SER A 68 -0.18 3.38 -7.56
N TRP A 69 0.63 2.64 -6.80
CA TRP A 69 1.99 3.01 -6.46
C TRP A 69 3.01 2.39 -7.44
N GLY A 70 3.95 3.22 -7.90
CA GLY A 70 5.05 2.80 -8.77
C GLY A 70 6.38 2.75 -8.02
N TYR A 71 7.19 1.72 -8.29
CA TYR A 71 8.50 1.51 -7.68
C TYR A 71 9.45 0.74 -8.61
N ASP A 72 10.75 0.77 -8.34
CA ASP A 72 11.74 -0.04 -9.05
C ASP A 72 11.64 -1.51 -8.63
N THR A 73 11.28 -2.38 -9.57
CA THR A 73 11.07 -3.81 -9.33
C THR A 73 12.31 -4.66 -9.51
N HIS A 74 13.50 -4.08 -9.70
CA HIS A 74 14.71 -4.84 -10.08
C HIS A 74 15.87 -4.75 -9.09
N ARG A 75 16.21 -3.53 -8.68
CA ARG A 75 17.52 -3.24 -8.09
C ARG A 75 17.52 -3.14 -6.58
N SER A 76 16.42 -2.68 -6.01
CA SER A 76 16.34 -2.46 -4.57
C SER A 76 15.96 -3.74 -3.85
N VAL A 77 16.57 -3.96 -2.69
CA VAL A 77 16.15 -5.04 -1.78
C VAL A 77 14.74 -4.75 -1.26
N ASN A 78 13.99 -5.81 -1.01
CA ASN A 78 12.59 -5.75 -0.61
C ASN A 78 12.35 -4.82 0.59
N GLU A 79 13.25 -4.81 1.58
CA GLU A 79 13.15 -3.98 2.80
C GLU A 79 13.19 -2.48 2.49
N VAL A 80 14.04 -2.08 1.53
CA VAL A 80 14.14 -0.68 1.09
C VAL A 80 12.85 -0.28 0.38
N VAL A 81 12.35 -1.13 -0.52
CA VAL A 81 11.09 -0.88 -1.23
C VAL A 81 9.91 -0.81 -0.26
N ALA A 82 9.86 -1.71 0.73
CA ALA A 82 8.83 -1.68 1.78
C ALA A 82 8.89 -0.40 2.64
N GLY A 83 10.08 0.14 2.91
CA GLY A 83 10.26 1.45 3.55
C GLY A 83 9.71 2.60 2.71
N GLN A 84 9.92 2.57 1.38
CA GLN A 84 9.32 3.53 0.46
C GLN A 84 7.80 3.41 0.40
N LEU A 85 7.26 2.18 0.43
CA LEU A 85 5.83 1.94 0.54
C LEU A 85 5.25 2.56 1.82
N GLY A 86 5.93 2.41 2.97
CA GLY A 86 5.51 3.02 4.23
C GLY A 86 5.38 4.54 4.12
N ALA A 87 6.36 5.21 3.51
CA ALA A 87 6.29 6.66 3.26
C ALA A 87 5.13 7.04 2.31
N TYR A 88 4.85 6.20 1.31
CA TYR A 88 3.73 6.41 0.39
C TYR A 88 2.37 6.20 1.11
N VAL A 89 2.22 5.17 1.92
CA VAL A 89 1.02 4.95 2.74
C VAL A 89 0.76 6.15 3.66
N ASP A 90 1.79 6.67 4.32
CA ASP A 90 1.66 7.88 5.13
C ASP A 90 1.24 9.11 4.31
N GLN A 91 1.72 9.23 3.08
CA GLN A 91 1.27 10.28 2.16
C GLN A 91 -0.23 10.13 1.83
N VAL A 92 -0.67 8.92 1.45
CA VAL A 92 -2.08 8.62 1.15
C VAL A 92 -2.96 8.95 2.35
N ARG A 93 -2.60 8.51 3.54
CA ARG A 93 -3.33 8.80 4.77
C ARG A 93 -3.45 10.30 5.06
N ARG A 94 -2.36 11.07 4.85
CA ARG A 94 -2.42 12.55 4.99
C ARG A 94 -3.30 13.21 3.95
N GLN A 95 -3.30 12.72 2.71
CA GLN A 95 -4.12 13.27 1.62
C GLN A 95 -5.61 13.02 1.82
N THR A 96 -5.96 11.83 2.30
CA THR A 96 -7.35 11.39 2.46
C THR A 96 -7.91 11.69 3.84
N GLY A 97 -7.07 11.89 4.85
CA GLY A 97 -7.47 11.99 6.26
C GLY A 97 -7.81 10.63 6.88
N ALA A 98 -7.61 9.51 6.15
CA ALA A 98 -7.92 8.18 6.63
C ALA A 98 -6.96 7.73 7.72
N ALA A 99 -7.48 7.03 8.73
CA ALA A 99 -6.66 6.42 9.79
C ALA A 99 -5.88 5.20 9.27
N LYS A 100 -6.46 4.44 8.35
CA LYS A 100 -5.89 3.24 7.76
C LYS A 100 -6.06 3.23 6.23
N VAL A 101 -5.32 2.37 5.57
CA VAL A 101 -5.45 2.05 4.14
C VAL A 101 -5.73 0.56 3.98
N ASP A 102 -6.25 0.19 2.82
CA ASP A 102 -6.24 -1.19 2.35
C ASP A 102 -5.12 -1.38 1.32
N ILE A 103 -4.48 -2.54 1.31
CA ILE A 103 -3.43 -2.89 0.35
C ILE A 103 -3.93 -4.02 -0.54
N VAL A 104 -3.82 -3.82 -1.85
CA VAL A 104 -4.00 -4.88 -2.86
C VAL A 104 -2.70 -5.01 -3.65
N ALA A 105 -2.07 -6.16 -3.55
CA ALA A 105 -0.76 -6.41 -4.13
C ALA A 105 -0.78 -7.59 -5.10
N HIS A 106 0.02 -7.53 -6.16
CA HIS A 106 0.19 -8.60 -7.12
C HIS A 106 1.64 -9.10 -7.12
N SER A 107 1.83 -10.42 -7.17
CA SER A 107 3.14 -11.03 -7.39
C SER A 107 4.21 -10.53 -6.40
N LEU A 108 5.36 -10.04 -6.86
CA LEU A 108 6.42 -9.41 -6.06
C LEU A 108 5.88 -8.35 -5.08
N GLY A 109 4.90 -7.56 -5.51
CA GLY A 109 4.28 -6.52 -4.68
C GLY A 109 3.70 -7.07 -3.37
N SER A 110 3.31 -8.34 -3.34
CA SER A 110 2.82 -9.01 -2.13
C SER A 110 3.91 -9.15 -1.07
N LEU A 111 5.15 -9.47 -1.45
CA LEU A 111 6.28 -9.52 -0.52
C LEU A 111 6.60 -8.14 0.04
N VAL A 112 6.58 -7.11 -0.82
CA VAL A 112 6.80 -5.70 -0.43
C VAL A 112 5.73 -5.24 0.57
N GLY A 113 4.45 -5.45 0.24
CA GLY A 113 3.34 -5.08 1.10
C GLY A 113 3.36 -5.83 2.43
N ARG A 114 3.63 -7.14 2.38
CA ARG A 114 3.69 -8.00 3.56
C ARG A 114 4.87 -7.63 4.48
N TRP A 115 6.04 -7.25 3.91
CA TRP A 115 7.17 -6.76 4.69
C TRP A 115 6.84 -5.46 5.40
N TYR A 116 6.21 -4.52 4.70
CA TYR A 116 5.73 -3.28 5.31
C TYR A 116 4.77 -3.56 6.47
N VAL A 117 3.78 -4.44 6.28
CA VAL A 117 2.83 -4.78 7.34
C VAL A 117 3.55 -5.38 8.55
N LYS A 118 4.43 -6.36 8.33
CA LYS A 118 5.07 -7.12 9.41
C LYS A 118 6.16 -6.34 10.15
N PHE A 119 6.98 -5.57 9.42
CA PHE A 119 8.19 -4.95 9.97
C PHE A 119 8.23 -3.43 9.82
N GLY A 120 7.42 -2.85 8.93
CA GLY A 120 7.42 -1.43 8.62
C GLY A 120 6.36 -0.59 9.35
N GLY A 121 5.69 -1.15 10.35
CA GLY A 121 4.63 -0.45 11.10
C GLY A 121 3.25 -0.56 10.48
N GLY A 122 3.08 -1.35 9.41
CA GLY A 122 1.82 -1.51 8.69
C GLY A 122 0.69 -2.10 9.53
N THR A 123 0.98 -2.87 10.60
CA THR A 123 -0.05 -3.39 11.52
C THR A 123 -0.89 -2.29 12.18
N ALA A 124 -0.39 -1.07 12.27
CA ALA A 124 -1.12 0.08 12.80
C ALA A 124 -1.87 0.89 11.73
N THR A 125 -1.49 0.76 10.45
CA THR A 125 -1.91 1.65 9.37
C THR A 125 -2.65 0.95 8.24
N VAL A 126 -2.66 -0.38 8.22
CA VAL A 126 -3.37 -1.21 7.24
C VAL A 126 -4.56 -1.89 7.91
N ASP A 127 -5.70 -1.93 7.22
CA ASP A 127 -6.88 -2.67 7.66
C ASP A 127 -6.97 -4.02 6.95
N HIS A 128 -6.91 -4.01 5.62
CA HIS A 128 -6.90 -5.22 4.81
C HIS A 128 -5.62 -5.30 3.98
N TRP A 129 -5.07 -6.51 3.90
CA TRP A 129 -3.97 -6.83 2.99
C TRP A 129 -4.39 -7.99 2.09
N VAL A 130 -4.38 -7.75 0.78
CA VAL A 130 -4.78 -8.72 -0.25
C VAL A 130 -3.60 -9.02 -1.16
N SER A 131 -3.35 -10.30 -1.40
CA SER A 131 -2.32 -10.81 -2.31
C SER A 131 -2.96 -11.54 -3.49
N LEU A 132 -2.70 -11.06 -4.69
CA LEU A 132 -3.02 -11.74 -5.94
C LEU A 132 -1.77 -12.44 -6.44
N ALA A 133 -1.76 -13.75 -6.46
CA ALA A 133 -0.63 -14.58 -6.91
C ALA A 133 0.73 -14.17 -6.32
N GLY A 134 0.76 -13.80 -5.04
CA GLY A 134 2.02 -13.43 -4.37
C GLY A 134 2.86 -14.67 -4.05
N PRO A 135 4.18 -14.67 -4.34
CA PRO A 135 5.06 -15.78 -3.99
C PRO A 135 5.39 -15.75 -2.49
N ASN A 136 4.37 -15.91 -1.63
CA ASN A 136 4.48 -15.69 -0.20
C ASN A 136 5.48 -16.65 0.50
N HIS A 137 5.66 -17.85 -0.07
CA HIS A 137 6.68 -18.82 0.36
C HIS A 137 7.82 -18.95 -0.67
N GLY A 138 7.90 -17.99 -1.62
CA GLY A 138 8.86 -17.96 -2.70
C GLY A 138 8.36 -18.65 -3.97
N THR A 139 9.12 -18.50 -5.05
CA THR A 139 8.85 -19.21 -6.32
C THR A 139 10.13 -19.75 -6.94
N SER A 140 10.10 -20.98 -7.44
CA SER A 140 11.23 -21.61 -8.10
C SER A 140 11.57 -20.96 -9.44
N THR A 141 10.63 -20.32 -10.12
CA THR A 141 10.87 -19.59 -11.37
C THR A 141 11.82 -18.40 -11.20
N ALA A 142 11.89 -17.83 -9.98
CA ALA A 142 12.79 -16.72 -9.67
C ALA A 142 14.28 -17.09 -9.80
N TRP A 143 14.65 -18.38 -9.74
CA TRP A 143 16.02 -18.80 -9.97
C TRP A 143 16.53 -18.47 -11.37
N ALA A 144 15.63 -18.29 -12.35
CA ALA A 144 16.02 -17.96 -13.71
C ALA A 144 16.72 -16.58 -13.81
N CYS A 145 16.48 -15.65 -12.88
CA CYS A 145 17.04 -14.30 -12.86
C CYS A 145 17.81 -13.94 -11.58
N ALA A 146 17.81 -14.80 -10.57
CA ALA A 146 18.39 -14.49 -9.26
C ALA A 146 19.90 -14.18 -9.27
N LEU A 147 20.64 -14.56 -10.32
CA LEU A 147 22.08 -14.26 -10.43
C LEU A 147 22.37 -12.77 -10.65
N TRP A 148 21.46 -12.03 -11.31
CA TRP A 148 21.69 -10.64 -11.69
C TRP A 148 20.61 -9.66 -11.23
N ASP A 149 19.47 -10.14 -10.71
CA ASP A 149 18.35 -9.33 -10.31
C ASP A 149 18.04 -9.53 -8.82
N GLN A 150 17.96 -8.42 -8.07
CA GLN A 150 17.74 -8.47 -6.62
C GLN A 150 16.33 -8.93 -6.27
N ALA A 151 15.32 -8.46 -6.99
CA ALA A 151 13.94 -8.87 -6.73
C ALA A 151 13.72 -10.36 -6.96
N CYS A 152 14.39 -10.91 -7.99
CA CYS A 152 14.39 -12.35 -8.21
C CYS A 152 15.02 -13.10 -7.01
N ARG A 153 16.16 -12.63 -6.49
CA ARG A 153 16.77 -13.21 -5.29
C ARG A 153 15.81 -13.20 -4.11
N ASP A 154 15.10 -12.10 -3.90
CA ASP A 154 14.16 -11.95 -2.80
C ASP A 154 12.96 -12.89 -2.93
N MET A 155 12.54 -13.22 -4.16
CA MET A 155 11.44 -14.14 -4.45
C MET A 155 11.85 -15.63 -4.43
N THR A 156 13.14 -15.98 -4.36
CA THR A 156 13.52 -17.40 -4.33
C THR A 156 13.04 -18.09 -3.06
N PRO A 157 12.65 -19.39 -3.13
CA PRO A 157 12.33 -20.15 -1.95
C PRO A 157 13.50 -20.17 -0.94
N GLY A 158 13.21 -19.85 0.30
CA GLY A 158 14.20 -19.79 1.36
C GLY A 158 15.14 -18.59 1.32
N SER A 159 14.86 -17.57 0.51
CA SER A 159 15.56 -16.27 0.57
C SER A 159 15.46 -15.64 1.96
N TYR A 160 16.29 -14.63 2.22
CA TYR A 160 16.21 -13.86 3.46
C TYR A 160 14.80 -13.26 3.65
N VAL A 161 14.24 -12.67 2.60
CA VAL A 161 12.90 -12.07 2.61
C VAL A 161 11.84 -13.12 2.95
N VAL A 162 11.79 -14.21 2.20
CA VAL A 162 10.80 -15.27 2.38
C VAL A 162 10.90 -15.90 3.78
N LYS A 163 12.12 -16.19 4.26
CA LYS A 163 12.32 -16.76 5.60
C LYS A 163 11.81 -15.85 6.71
N ASN A 164 12.12 -14.55 6.65
CA ASN A 164 11.69 -13.61 7.68
C ASN A 164 10.18 -13.37 7.65
N LEU A 165 9.59 -13.26 6.46
CA LEU A 165 8.14 -13.10 6.30
C LEU A 165 7.37 -14.28 6.89
N ASN A 166 7.90 -15.50 6.78
CA ASN A 166 7.24 -16.74 7.24
C ASN A 166 7.72 -17.19 8.64
N ALA A 167 8.63 -16.47 9.27
CA ALA A 167 9.05 -16.77 10.64
C ALA A 167 7.96 -16.35 11.65
N GLY A 168 7.47 -17.31 12.43
CA GLY A 168 6.42 -17.07 13.43
C GLY A 168 5.06 -16.78 12.80
N ASP A 169 4.39 -15.69 13.23
CA ASP A 169 3.09 -15.30 12.71
C ASP A 169 3.22 -14.73 11.28
N GLU A 170 2.55 -15.38 10.32
CA GLU A 170 2.54 -14.97 8.92
C GLU A 170 1.59 -13.79 8.64
N THR A 171 0.62 -13.59 9.54
CA THR A 171 -0.49 -12.63 9.41
C THR A 171 -0.61 -11.75 10.66
N PRO A 172 0.46 -11.01 11.04
CA PRO A 172 0.53 -10.34 12.33
C PRO A 172 -0.47 -9.19 12.50
N GLY A 173 -0.88 -8.98 13.74
CA GLY A 173 -1.70 -7.84 14.14
C GLY A 173 -3.19 -8.03 13.93
N ALA A 174 -3.93 -6.92 13.89
CA ALA A 174 -5.37 -6.90 13.66
C ALA A 174 -5.72 -6.70 12.17
N VAL A 175 -4.74 -6.79 11.28
CA VAL A 175 -4.93 -6.70 9.83
C VAL A 175 -5.66 -7.95 9.35
N LYS A 176 -6.61 -7.78 8.45
CA LYS A 176 -7.28 -8.90 7.76
C LYS A 176 -6.49 -9.25 6.51
N TYR A 177 -6.18 -10.53 6.33
CA TYR A 177 -5.37 -11.02 5.22
C TYR A 177 -6.17 -11.90 4.28
N ALA A 178 -6.00 -11.68 2.97
CA ALA A 178 -6.53 -12.58 1.95
C ALA A 178 -5.48 -12.88 0.88
N THR A 179 -5.54 -14.10 0.33
CA THR A 179 -4.79 -14.49 -0.86
C THR A 179 -5.74 -15.02 -1.92
N PHE A 180 -5.47 -14.67 -3.17
CA PHE A 180 -6.14 -15.22 -4.35
C PHE A 180 -5.08 -15.88 -5.23
N TRP A 181 -5.28 -17.13 -5.60
CA TRP A 181 -4.28 -17.93 -6.29
C TRP A 181 -4.89 -18.89 -7.30
N SER A 182 -4.11 -19.27 -8.29
CA SER A 182 -4.50 -20.16 -9.38
C SER A 182 -3.63 -21.41 -9.41
N ASN A 183 -4.23 -22.56 -9.67
CA ASN A 183 -3.49 -23.80 -9.88
C ASN A 183 -2.91 -23.95 -11.30
N CYS A 184 -3.05 -22.92 -12.12
CA CYS A 184 -2.44 -22.82 -13.46
C CYS A 184 -1.48 -21.61 -13.57
N ASP A 185 -1.03 -21.08 -12.43
CA ASP A 185 -0.04 -20.01 -12.39
C ASP A 185 1.30 -20.53 -12.89
N GLU A 186 1.79 -19.96 -13.99
CA GLU A 186 3.06 -20.36 -14.61
C GLU A 186 4.28 -19.62 -14.04
N VAL A 187 4.05 -18.62 -13.16
CA VAL A 187 5.11 -17.80 -12.56
C VAL A 187 5.35 -18.16 -11.10
N VAL A 188 4.30 -18.32 -10.30
CA VAL A 188 4.46 -18.74 -8.91
C VAL A 188 4.36 -20.25 -8.83
N ASN A 189 5.53 -20.88 -8.63
CA ASN A 189 5.66 -22.34 -8.62
C ASN A 189 6.53 -22.79 -7.43
N PRO A 190 6.03 -23.71 -6.57
CA PRO A 190 4.69 -24.29 -6.63
C PRO A 190 3.59 -23.28 -6.29
N ASP A 191 2.38 -23.53 -6.77
CA ASP A 191 1.19 -22.66 -6.56
C ASP A 191 0.73 -22.62 -5.09
N ASP A 192 0.98 -23.69 -4.34
CA ASP A 192 0.76 -23.75 -2.89
C ASP A 192 1.69 -22.84 -2.07
N SER A 193 2.59 -22.12 -2.72
CA SER A 193 3.41 -21.08 -2.09
C SER A 193 2.63 -19.77 -1.84
N VAL A 194 1.45 -19.59 -2.42
CA VAL A 194 0.63 -18.36 -2.28
C VAL A 194 -0.16 -18.30 -0.98
N PRO A 195 -0.89 -19.35 -0.55
CA PRO A 195 -1.67 -19.33 0.69
C PRO A 195 -0.81 -18.98 1.92
N LEU A 196 -1.44 -18.32 2.90
CA LEU A 196 -0.84 -17.95 4.19
C LEU A 196 -1.62 -18.54 5.35
N ALA A 197 -0.92 -18.96 6.38
CA ALA A 197 -1.53 -19.32 7.65
C ALA A 197 -2.21 -18.09 8.27
N GLY A 198 -3.50 -18.24 8.67
CA GLY A 198 -4.27 -17.15 9.25
C GLY A 198 -4.97 -16.22 8.25
N ALA A 199 -4.77 -16.40 6.94
CA ALA A 199 -5.44 -15.63 5.90
C ALA A 199 -6.71 -16.33 5.36
N THR A 200 -7.58 -15.56 4.73
CA THR A 200 -8.61 -16.08 3.84
C THR A 200 -7.96 -16.47 2.51
N ASN A 201 -7.77 -17.76 2.26
CA ASN A 201 -7.10 -18.26 1.08
C ASN A 201 -8.13 -18.74 0.03
N THR A 202 -8.19 -18.09 -1.12
CA THR A 202 -9.20 -18.31 -2.15
C THR A 202 -8.55 -18.81 -3.46
N PRO A 203 -8.76 -20.07 -3.83
CA PRO A 203 -8.40 -20.55 -5.16
C PRO A 203 -9.39 -19.98 -6.19
N VAL A 204 -8.87 -19.40 -7.28
CA VAL A 204 -9.68 -18.78 -8.35
C VAL A 204 -9.78 -19.65 -9.60
N GLY A 205 -9.36 -20.92 -9.51
CA GLY A 205 -9.41 -21.85 -10.64
C GLY A 205 -8.15 -21.82 -11.49
N CYS A 206 -8.27 -22.12 -12.78
CA CYS A 206 -7.16 -22.23 -13.72
C CYS A 206 -7.02 -20.92 -14.52
N ILE A 207 -6.25 -19.98 -14.02
CA ILE A 207 -6.02 -18.63 -14.60
C ILE A 207 -4.51 -18.41 -14.62
N LYS A 208 -3.97 -17.79 -15.68
CA LYS A 208 -2.55 -17.43 -15.74
C LYS A 208 -2.21 -16.29 -14.79
N HIS A 209 -0.94 -16.20 -14.42
CA HIS A 209 -0.42 -15.27 -13.41
C HIS A 209 -0.92 -13.82 -13.58
N ASN A 210 -0.75 -13.25 -14.74
CA ASN A 210 -1.14 -11.86 -14.99
C ASN A 210 -2.63 -11.71 -15.31
N ASP A 211 -3.31 -12.77 -15.73
CA ASP A 211 -4.72 -12.74 -16.07
C ASP A 211 -5.60 -12.58 -14.81
N LEU A 212 -5.07 -12.91 -13.61
CA LEU A 212 -5.75 -12.64 -12.34
C LEU A 212 -6.10 -11.15 -12.15
N LEU A 213 -5.29 -10.25 -12.73
CA LEU A 213 -5.51 -8.80 -12.63
C LEU A 213 -6.75 -8.31 -13.37
N GLY A 214 -7.23 -9.08 -14.36
CA GLY A 214 -8.42 -8.78 -15.15
C GLY A 214 -9.56 -9.81 -14.98
N ASP A 215 -9.42 -10.76 -14.05
CA ASP A 215 -10.44 -11.77 -13.81
C ASP A 215 -11.59 -11.25 -12.96
N ASP A 216 -12.81 -11.32 -13.48
CA ASP A 216 -14.02 -10.79 -12.82
C ASP A 216 -14.28 -11.44 -11.45
N ALA A 217 -14.05 -12.75 -11.32
CA ALA A 217 -14.27 -13.48 -10.07
C ALA A 217 -13.24 -13.05 -9.01
N THR A 218 -11.98 -12.88 -9.40
CA THR A 218 -10.93 -12.35 -8.53
C THR A 218 -11.26 -10.93 -8.09
N SER A 219 -11.66 -10.06 -9.02
CA SER A 219 -12.07 -8.68 -8.74
C SER A 219 -13.26 -8.63 -7.76
N ALA A 220 -14.29 -9.45 -7.98
CA ALA A 220 -15.43 -9.53 -7.08
C ALA A 220 -15.04 -10.02 -5.69
N GLY A 221 -14.17 -11.03 -5.60
CA GLY A 221 -13.65 -11.54 -4.33
C GLY A 221 -12.85 -10.51 -3.55
N VAL A 222 -11.97 -9.74 -4.23
CA VAL A 222 -11.23 -8.63 -3.63
C VAL A 222 -12.16 -7.59 -3.04
N ARG A 223 -13.12 -7.10 -3.82
CA ARG A 223 -14.10 -6.11 -3.35
C ARG A 223 -14.94 -6.61 -2.17
N ALA A 224 -15.39 -7.86 -2.20
CA ALA A 224 -16.13 -8.46 -1.11
C ALA A 224 -15.29 -8.56 0.17
N PHE A 225 -14.01 -8.90 0.05
CA PHE A 225 -13.11 -8.97 1.19
C PHE A 225 -12.83 -7.59 1.80
N LEU A 226 -12.59 -6.56 0.99
CA LEU A 226 -12.36 -5.20 1.47
C LEU A 226 -13.59 -4.56 2.13
N ALA A 227 -14.78 -5.09 1.88
CA ALA A 227 -16.04 -4.66 2.50
C ALA A 227 -16.37 -5.38 3.82
N SER A 228 -15.51 -6.29 4.29
CA SER A 228 -15.78 -7.17 5.45
C SER A 228 -15.41 -6.57 6.81
#